data_6fdb77abc69e1aec2ce50a556166e1b5
#
_entry.id   6fdb77abc69e1aec2ce50a556166e1b5
#
_cell.length_a   1.000
_cell.length_b   1.000
_cell.length_c   1.000
_cell.angle_alpha   90.00
_cell.angle_beta   90.00
_cell.angle_gamma   90.00
#
_symmetry.space_group_name_H-M   'P 1'
#
loop_
_entity.id
_entity.type
_entity.pdbx_description
1 polymer ?
#
loop_
_entity_poly.entity_id
_entity_poly.type
_entity_poly.pdbx_seq_one_letter_code
_entity_poly.pdbx_strand_id
1 'polypeptide(L)'
;MTVASTTNQILFTNVNVFDGENETLIQAAHVLVEANVVKQISTSPITADDATVIDGAGRTLMPGIVESHAHLSLAAASVPELLTELPSYATILSVLQAELMLMNGVTTARDLGGEVFGLKRAIDGGLVPGPRLYPSGALISQTSGHADYRFPDQTNPGLCGPVPATDLKHYSVLVDGVPRMLAAARE
;
A
#
# COMPACT_ATOMS: atom_id res chain seq x y z
N MET A 1 -37.51 -1.12 13.84
CA MET A 1 -36.69 0.02 14.27
C MET A 1 -35.78 0.36 13.11
N THR A 2 -36.06 1.45 12.43
CA THR A 2 -35.25 1.98 11.33
C THR A 2 -34.01 2.60 11.98
N VAL A 3 -32.85 1.97 11.81
CA VAL A 3 -31.57 2.57 12.20
C VAL A 3 -31.38 3.74 11.24
N ALA A 4 -31.45 4.97 11.75
CA ALA A 4 -31.06 6.15 11.00
C ALA A 4 -29.59 5.94 10.59
N SER A 5 -29.33 5.88 9.29
CA SER A 5 -27.98 5.92 8.74
C SER A 5 -27.42 7.30 9.08
N THR A 6 -26.62 7.40 10.13
CA THR A 6 -25.80 8.59 10.36
C THR A 6 -24.79 8.60 9.23
N THR A 7 -25.04 9.39 8.20
CA THR A 7 -24.06 9.66 7.16
C THR A 7 -22.85 10.26 7.85
N ASN A 8 -21.73 9.53 7.85
CA ASN A 8 -20.47 10.01 8.43
C ASN A 8 -19.97 11.17 7.57
N GLN A 9 -20.24 12.40 8.02
CA GLN A 9 -19.84 13.62 7.34
C GLN A 9 -18.62 14.23 8.04
N ILE A 10 -17.65 14.66 7.22
CA ILE A 10 -16.48 15.42 7.66
C ILE A 10 -16.44 16.72 6.88
N LEU A 11 -16.39 17.83 7.60
CA LEU A 11 -16.26 19.17 7.02
C LEU A 11 -14.88 19.74 7.34
N PHE A 12 -14.03 19.81 6.33
CA PHE A 12 -12.78 20.56 6.43
C PHE A 12 -13.05 22.04 6.20
N THR A 13 -12.58 22.89 7.10
CA THR A 13 -12.70 24.34 7.01
C THR A 13 -11.34 24.99 6.95
N ASN A 14 -11.26 26.21 6.40
CA ASN A 14 -10.03 26.99 6.34
C ASN A 14 -8.86 26.20 5.76
N VAL A 15 -9.07 25.60 4.58
CA VAL A 15 -8.06 24.83 3.83
C VAL A 15 -7.78 25.51 2.49
N ASN A 16 -6.55 25.31 1.98
CA ASN A 16 -6.26 25.52 0.57
C ASN A 16 -6.39 24.17 -0.13
N VAL A 17 -7.11 24.07 -1.24
CA VAL A 17 -7.33 22.80 -1.93
C VAL A 17 -6.44 22.69 -3.15
N PHE A 18 -5.65 21.62 -3.20
CA PHE A 18 -5.01 21.11 -4.40
C PHE A 18 -5.88 20.00 -4.96
N ASP A 19 -6.45 20.18 -6.15
CA ASP A 19 -7.38 19.20 -6.76
C ASP A 19 -6.69 18.10 -7.57
N GLY A 20 -5.37 18.21 -7.78
CA GLY A 20 -4.58 17.25 -8.54
C GLY A 20 -4.56 17.52 -10.05
N GLU A 21 -5.27 18.53 -10.54
CA GLU A 21 -5.38 18.87 -11.96
C GLU A 21 -4.87 20.28 -12.28
N ASN A 22 -5.19 21.24 -11.44
CA ASN A 22 -4.84 22.63 -11.65
C ASN A 22 -3.53 23.02 -10.94
N GLU A 23 -2.74 23.90 -11.56
CA GLU A 23 -1.50 24.42 -10.98
C GLU A 23 -1.72 25.38 -9.80
N THR A 24 -2.94 25.92 -9.67
CA THR A 24 -3.29 26.89 -8.64
C THR A 24 -4.19 26.29 -7.59
N LEU A 25 -3.91 26.60 -6.31
CA LEU A 25 -4.76 26.17 -5.20
C LEU A 25 -6.05 26.98 -5.13
N ILE A 26 -7.16 26.32 -4.78
CA ILE A 26 -8.39 26.99 -4.35
C ILE A 26 -8.16 27.48 -2.92
N GLN A 27 -8.03 28.79 -2.74
CA GLN A 27 -7.69 29.41 -1.46
C GLN A 27 -8.89 29.52 -0.51
N ALA A 28 -8.64 29.40 0.79
CA ALA A 28 -9.61 29.62 1.87
C ALA A 28 -10.93 28.84 1.65
N ALA A 29 -10.80 27.57 1.26
CA ALA A 29 -11.93 26.73 0.92
C ALA A 29 -12.44 25.92 2.12
N HIS A 30 -13.65 25.40 1.92
CA HIS A 30 -14.31 24.40 2.76
C HIS A 30 -14.57 23.16 1.90
N VAL A 31 -14.38 21.96 2.47
CA VAL A 31 -14.59 20.68 1.78
C VAL A 31 -15.46 19.78 2.62
N LEU A 32 -16.63 19.42 2.10
CA LEU A 32 -17.52 18.44 2.71
C LEU A 32 -17.27 17.07 2.10
N VAL A 33 -16.94 16.11 2.96
CA VAL A 33 -16.86 14.69 2.63
C VAL A 33 -18.06 13.97 3.26
N GLU A 34 -18.76 13.18 2.46
CA GLU A 34 -19.87 12.36 2.87
C GLU A 34 -19.53 10.89 2.58
N ALA A 35 -19.44 10.08 3.63
CA ALA A 35 -18.93 8.72 3.57
C ALA A 35 -17.52 8.67 2.93
N ASN A 36 -17.39 8.22 1.70
CA ASN A 36 -16.12 8.09 0.98
C ASN A 36 -16.03 9.00 -0.27
N VAL A 37 -16.86 10.04 -0.35
CA VAL A 37 -16.93 10.93 -1.51
C VAL A 37 -16.78 12.37 -1.08
N VAL A 38 -15.98 13.14 -1.83
CA VAL A 38 -15.98 14.62 -1.74
C VAL A 38 -17.29 15.12 -2.31
N LYS A 39 -18.16 15.62 -1.45
CA LYS A 39 -19.52 16.06 -1.80
C LYS A 39 -19.54 17.46 -2.36
N GLN A 40 -18.76 18.34 -1.76
CA GLN A 40 -18.74 19.76 -2.10
C GLN A 40 -17.40 20.40 -1.76
N ILE A 41 -16.94 21.27 -2.63
CA ILE A 41 -15.84 22.22 -2.39
C ILE A 41 -16.40 23.61 -2.61
N SER A 42 -16.15 24.55 -1.69
CA SER A 42 -16.69 25.90 -1.74
C SER A 42 -15.75 26.89 -1.07
N THR A 43 -15.67 28.11 -1.61
CA THR A 43 -15.02 29.25 -0.95
C THR A 43 -15.97 29.99 -0.02
N SER A 44 -17.27 29.67 -0.05
CA SER A 44 -18.26 30.14 0.91
C SER A 44 -18.47 29.07 1.99
N PRO A 45 -18.87 29.44 3.22
CA PRO A 45 -19.15 28.47 4.28
C PRO A 45 -20.18 27.42 3.85
N ILE A 46 -19.90 26.16 4.23
CA ILE A 46 -20.80 25.03 4.03
C ILE A 46 -21.49 24.74 5.36
N THR A 47 -22.82 24.59 5.34
CA THR A 47 -23.60 24.14 6.50
C THR A 47 -23.73 22.63 6.45
N ALA A 48 -23.33 21.94 7.54
CA ALA A 48 -23.47 20.51 7.71
C ALA A 48 -23.64 20.23 9.22
N ASP A 49 -24.89 20.11 9.65
CA ASP A 49 -25.27 20.16 11.08
C ASP A 49 -24.69 19.00 11.91
N ASP A 50 -24.50 17.82 11.31
CA ASP A 50 -23.99 16.62 11.98
C ASP A 50 -22.55 16.25 11.57
N ALA A 51 -21.82 17.14 10.88
CA ALA A 51 -20.47 16.85 10.40
C ALA A 51 -19.42 16.99 11.51
N THR A 52 -18.44 16.11 11.50
CA THR A 52 -17.19 16.33 12.24
C THR A 52 -16.40 17.44 11.57
N VAL A 53 -16.20 18.57 12.25
CA VAL A 53 -15.50 19.73 11.70
C VAL A 53 -14.01 19.65 12.00
N ILE A 54 -13.17 19.81 10.96
CA ILE A 54 -11.72 19.85 11.05
C ILE A 54 -11.25 21.21 10.49
N ASP A 55 -10.70 22.06 11.34
CA ASP A 55 -10.05 23.31 10.91
C ASP A 55 -8.66 22.99 10.32
N GLY A 56 -8.48 23.27 9.05
CA GLY A 56 -7.23 23.11 8.35
C GLY A 56 -6.17 24.14 8.72
N ALA A 57 -6.55 25.24 9.38
CA ALA A 57 -5.64 26.33 9.77
C ALA A 57 -4.77 26.84 8.59
N GLY A 58 -5.36 26.95 7.40
CA GLY A 58 -4.68 27.40 6.17
C GLY A 58 -3.78 26.34 5.52
N ARG A 59 -3.76 25.10 6.02
CA ARG A 59 -3.01 23.99 5.41
C ARG A 59 -3.64 23.56 4.09
N THR A 60 -2.85 22.85 3.28
CA THR A 60 -3.31 22.33 2.00
C THR A 60 -3.98 20.97 2.18
N LEU A 61 -5.23 20.86 1.77
CA LEU A 61 -5.93 19.60 1.57
C LEU A 61 -5.69 19.15 0.13
N MET A 62 -5.24 17.91 -0.04
CA MET A 62 -4.88 17.34 -1.34
C MET A 62 -5.33 15.89 -1.45
N PRO A 63 -5.44 15.33 -2.66
CA PRO A 63 -5.60 13.89 -2.83
C PRO A 63 -4.49 13.12 -2.13
N GLY A 64 -4.80 11.92 -1.62
CA GLY A 64 -3.79 11.06 -1.05
C GLY A 64 -2.71 10.69 -2.06
N ILE A 65 -1.48 10.52 -1.58
CA ILE A 65 -0.33 10.15 -2.41
C ILE A 65 -0.54 8.75 -2.97
N VAL A 66 -0.18 8.56 -4.24
CA VAL A 66 -0.12 7.26 -4.89
C VAL A 66 1.34 6.84 -5.03
N GLU A 67 1.72 5.79 -4.29
CA GLU A 67 3.06 5.19 -4.41
C GLU A 67 3.02 4.09 -5.48
N SER A 68 3.73 4.31 -6.57
CA SER A 68 3.71 3.39 -7.72
C SER A 68 4.75 2.28 -7.66
N HIS A 69 5.66 2.30 -6.69
CA HIS A 69 6.72 1.31 -6.52
C HIS A 69 7.00 1.07 -5.03
N ALA A 70 6.24 0.20 -4.41
CA ALA A 70 6.39 -0.18 -3.02
C ALA A 70 6.75 -1.67 -2.86
N HIS A 71 7.30 -2.01 -1.70
CA HIS A 71 7.60 -3.37 -1.24
C HIS A 71 7.30 -3.46 0.25
N LEU A 72 6.02 -3.54 0.64
CA LEU A 72 5.64 -3.46 2.04
C LEU A 72 6.24 -4.58 2.90
N SER A 73 6.26 -5.80 2.38
CA SER A 73 6.85 -6.92 3.09
C SER A 73 8.39 -6.85 3.16
N LEU A 74 9.04 -6.35 2.10
CA LEU A 74 10.49 -6.24 2.04
C LEU A 74 11.04 -4.99 2.74
N ALA A 75 10.24 -3.93 2.83
CA ALA A 75 10.62 -2.70 3.54
C ALA A 75 10.45 -2.81 5.06
N ALA A 76 9.72 -3.81 5.53
CA ALA A 76 9.39 -4.00 6.94
C ALA A 76 10.57 -4.59 7.75
N ALA A 77 11.49 -5.32 7.10
CA ALA A 77 12.65 -5.94 7.73
C ALA A 77 13.80 -6.06 6.72
N SER A 78 15.01 -6.32 7.21
CA SER A 78 16.14 -6.62 6.33
C SER A 78 15.95 -7.97 5.61
N VAL A 79 16.54 -8.12 4.42
CA VAL A 79 16.46 -9.39 3.68
C VAL A 79 16.92 -10.59 4.50
N PRO A 80 18.05 -10.55 5.24
CA PRO A 80 18.44 -11.65 6.12
C PRO A 80 17.37 -12.01 7.16
N GLU A 81 16.72 -11.03 7.78
CA GLU A 81 15.63 -11.27 8.74
C GLU A 81 14.44 -11.95 8.06
N LEU A 82 14.01 -11.47 6.89
CA LEU A 82 12.90 -12.07 6.14
C LEU A 82 13.17 -13.54 5.75
N LEU A 83 14.44 -13.91 5.55
CA LEU A 83 14.85 -15.26 5.16
C LEU A 83 15.00 -16.21 6.35
N THR A 84 15.16 -15.70 7.56
CA THR A 84 15.47 -16.49 8.76
C THR A 84 14.36 -16.48 9.80
N GLU A 85 13.52 -15.45 9.81
CA GLU A 85 12.41 -15.32 10.75
C GLU A 85 11.17 -16.09 10.30
N LEU A 86 10.23 -16.25 11.22
CA LEU A 86 8.94 -16.87 10.92
C LEU A 86 8.14 -16.00 9.96
N PRO A 87 7.48 -16.56 8.93
CA PRO A 87 6.64 -15.79 8.00
C PRO A 87 5.56 -14.95 8.67
N SER A 88 5.02 -15.43 9.83
CA SER A 88 4.06 -14.67 10.63
C SER A 88 4.64 -13.38 11.19
N TYR A 89 5.94 -13.36 11.54
CA TYR A 89 6.61 -12.16 12.01
C TYR A 89 6.73 -11.12 10.89
N ALA A 90 7.18 -11.52 9.71
CA ALA A 90 7.23 -10.66 8.54
C ALA A 90 5.83 -10.07 8.18
N THR A 91 4.78 -10.88 8.30
CA THR A 91 3.40 -10.41 8.09
C THR A 91 3.00 -9.33 9.10
N ILE A 92 3.33 -9.50 10.38
CA ILE A 92 3.04 -8.49 11.42
C ILE A 92 3.78 -7.18 11.11
N LEU A 93 5.05 -7.25 10.74
CA LEU A 93 5.83 -6.07 10.36
C LEU A 93 5.22 -5.37 9.14
N SER A 94 4.72 -6.13 8.16
CA SER A 94 4.05 -5.57 6.97
C SER A 94 2.76 -4.81 7.33
N VAL A 95 2.02 -5.25 8.36
CA VAL A 95 0.85 -4.51 8.87
C VAL A 95 1.27 -3.16 9.44
N LEU A 96 2.31 -3.13 10.27
CA LEU A 96 2.84 -1.87 10.84
C LEU A 96 3.34 -0.93 9.74
N GLN A 97 4.00 -1.48 8.72
CA GLN A 97 4.47 -0.72 7.57
C GLN A 97 3.32 -0.12 6.75
N ALA A 98 2.22 -0.85 6.58
CA ALA A 98 1.04 -0.37 5.87
C ALA A 98 0.37 0.79 6.62
N GLU A 99 0.23 0.69 7.94
CA GLU A 99 -0.29 1.77 8.77
C GLU A 99 0.61 3.01 8.70
N LEU A 100 1.92 2.83 8.84
CA LEU A 100 2.89 3.92 8.74
C LEU A 100 2.81 4.62 7.38
N MET A 101 2.70 3.86 6.29
CA MET A 101 2.54 4.38 4.94
C MET A 101 1.28 5.24 4.81
N LEU A 102 0.14 4.75 5.33
CA LEU A 102 -1.12 5.49 5.34
C LEU A 102 -1.01 6.78 6.16
N MET A 103 -0.40 6.72 7.34
CA MET A 103 -0.22 7.89 8.21
C MET A 103 0.73 8.94 7.63
N ASN A 104 1.61 8.56 6.69
CA ASN A 104 2.43 9.46 5.90
C ASN A 104 1.71 10.04 4.66
N GLY A 105 0.40 9.76 4.52
CA GLY A 105 -0.44 10.31 3.45
C GLY A 105 -0.48 9.48 2.17
N VAL A 106 0.14 8.30 2.12
CA VAL A 106 0.02 7.38 0.98
C VAL A 106 -1.27 6.59 1.12
N THR A 107 -2.24 6.87 0.26
CA THR A 107 -3.57 6.23 0.30
C THR A 107 -3.73 5.09 -0.70
N THR A 108 -2.80 4.98 -1.65
CA THR A 108 -2.78 3.93 -2.67
C THR A 108 -1.33 3.53 -2.92
N ALA A 109 -1.06 2.22 -2.99
CA ALA A 109 0.27 1.72 -3.30
C ALA A 109 0.20 0.55 -4.27
N ARG A 110 1.13 0.53 -5.24
CA ARG A 110 1.41 -0.63 -6.08
C ARG A 110 2.62 -1.36 -5.48
N ASP A 111 2.36 -2.53 -4.91
CA ASP A 111 3.41 -3.37 -4.34
C ASP A 111 3.97 -4.31 -5.41
N LEU A 112 5.25 -4.15 -5.73
CA LEU A 112 5.93 -4.80 -6.84
C LEU A 112 6.75 -6.02 -6.41
N GLY A 113 6.53 -6.54 -5.22
CA GLY A 113 7.21 -7.77 -4.81
C GLY A 113 7.01 -8.15 -3.36
N GLY A 114 6.85 -9.45 -3.15
CA GLY A 114 6.63 -10.02 -1.83
C GLY A 114 5.19 -10.52 -1.62
N GLU A 115 4.99 -11.18 -0.49
CA GLU A 115 3.70 -11.77 -0.13
C GLU A 115 2.86 -10.75 0.65
N VAL A 116 2.00 -10.03 -0.05
CA VAL A 116 1.11 -9.01 0.56
C VAL A 116 -0.37 -9.20 0.21
N PHE A 117 -0.76 -10.32 -0.42
CA PHE A 117 -2.17 -10.59 -0.74
C PHE A 117 -3.03 -10.76 0.52
N GLY A 118 -2.49 -11.40 1.55
CA GLY A 118 -3.15 -11.52 2.85
C GLY A 118 -3.34 -10.15 3.53
N LEU A 119 -2.31 -9.31 3.48
CA LEU A 119 -2.37 -7.93 3.96
C LEU A 119 -3.41 -7.11 3.21
N LYS A 120 -3.41 -7.17 1.86
CA LYS A 120 -4.44 -6.52 1.04
C LYS A 120 -5.85 -6.93 1.49
N ARG A 121 -6.10 -8.23 1.64
CA ARG A 121 -7.40 -8.73 2.08
C ARG A 121 -7.80 -8.20 3.47
N ALA A 122 -6.84 -8.09 4.38
CA ALA A 122 -7.08 -7.55 5.72
C ALA A 122 -7.42 -6.05 5.68
N ILE A 123 -6.72 -5.27 4.87
CA ILE A 123 -6.99 -3.84 4.66
C ILE A 123 -8.35 -3.64 3.98
N ASP A 124 -8.62 -4.34 2.89
CA ASP A 124 -9.90 -4.24 2.15
C ASP A 124 -11.09 -4.66 3.01
N GLY A 125 -10.89 -5.59 3.96
CA GLY A 125 -11.88 -6.01 4.94
C GLY A 125 -12.00 -5.13 6.18
N GLY A 126 -11.20 -4.07 6.30
CA GLY A 126 -11.19 -3.16 7.44
C GLY A 126 -10.65 -3.76 8.74
N LEU A 127 -9.90 -4.87 8.67
CA LEU A 127 -9.29 -5.49 9.85
C LEU A 127 -8.08 -4.70 10.35
N VAL A 128 -7.33 -4.10 9.45
CA VAL A 128 -6.14 -3.29 9.75
C VAL A 128 -6.12 -2.03 8.88
N PRO A 129 -5.55 -0.91 9.37
CA PRO A 129 -5.36 0.29 8.55
C PRO A 129 -4.27 0.08 7.51
N GLY A 130 -4.41 0.75 6.37
CA GLY A 130 -3.41 0.74 5.31
C GLY A 130 -3.92 1.38 4.02
N PRO A 131 -3.02 1.62 3.05
CA PRO A 131 -3.40 2.14 1.74
C PRO A 131 -4.14 1.07 0.92
N ARG A 132 -4.85 1.50 -0.13
CA ARG A 132 -5.35 0.58 -1.14
C ARG A 132 -4.17 -0.09 -1.84
N LEU A 133 -4.05 -1.41 -1.76
CA LEU A 133 -2.92 -2.16 -2.31
C LEU A 133 -3.24 -2.80 -3.67
N TYR A 134 -2.26 -2.71 -4.57
CA TYR A 134 -2.24 -3.41 -5.85
C TYR A 134 -0.97 -4.28 -5.91
N PRO A 135 -1.01 -5.51 -5.37
CA PRO A 135 0.15 -6.40 -5.31
C PRO A 135 0.41 -7.10 -6.64
N SER A 136 1.69 -7.31 -6.96
CA SER A 136 2.13 -8.12 -8.09
C SER A 136 2.50 -9.56 -7.70
N GLY A 137 2.73 -9.82 -6.41
CA GLY A 137 3.28 -11.09 -5.94
C GLY A 137 4.81 -11.11 -5.97
N ALA A 138 5.39 -12.31 -6.06
CA ALA A 138 6.84 -12.50 -6.02
C ALA A 138 7.57 -11.76 -7.15
N LEU A 139 8.75 -11.23 -6.83
CA LEU A 139 9.65 -10.63 -7.81
C LEU A 139 10.15 -11.69 -8.80
N ILE A 140 10.05 -11.44 -10.09
CA ILE A 140 10.66 -12.29 -11.11
C ILE A 140 12.07 -11.77 -11.39
N SER A 141 13.08 -12.63 -11.22
CA SER A 141 14.49 -12.29 -11.46
C SER A 141 15.23 -13.44 -12.13
N GLN A 142 16.37 -13.12 -12.67
CA GLN A 142 17.32 -14.14 -13.19
C GLN A 142 18.28 -14.59 -12.09
N THR A 143 18.98 -15.70 -12.32
CA THR A 143 20.12 -16.13 -11.49
C THR A 143 21.12 -14.98 -11.37
N SER A 144 21.57 -14.69 -10.16
CA SER A 144 22.44 -13.56 -9.79
C SER A 144 21.85 -12.18 -10.12
N GLY A 145 20.54 -12.09 -10.32
CA GLY A 145 19.83 -10.83 -10.53
C GLY A 145 19.47 -10.13 -9.21
N HIS A 146 18.83 -8.96 -9.32
CA HIS A 146 18.50 -8.09 -8.17
C HIS A 146 17.69 -8.78 -7.07
N ALA A 147 16.76 -9.66 -7.43
CA ALA A 147 15.94 -10.40 -6.47
C ALA A 147 16.43 -11.85 -6.24
N ASP A 148 17.69 -12.13 -6.52
CA ASP A 148 18.33 -13.39 -6.13
C ASP A 148 18.89 -13.24 -4.70
N TYR A 149 18.04 -13.50 -3.72
CA TYR A 149 18.37 -13.35 -2.29
C TYR A 149 19.10 -14.56 -1.69
N ARG A 150 19.56 -15.49 -2.52
CA ARG A 150 20.32 -16.65 -2.05
C ARG A 150 21.67 -16.23 -1.48
N PHE A 151 22.09 -16.92 -0.42
CA PHE A 151 23.45 -16.79 0.09
C PHE A 151 24.45 -17.41 -0.89
N PRO A 152 25.72 -16.98 -0.86
CA PRO A 152 26.76 -17.46 -1.81
C PRO A 152 26.99 -18.98 -1.81
N ASP A 153 26.67 -19.66 -0.73
CA ASP A 153 26.78 -21.13 -0.57
C ASP A 153 25.53 -21.89 -1.03
N GLN A 154 24.46 -21.19 -1.44
CA GLN A 154 23.21 -21.79 -1.89
C GLN A 154 23.20 -21.96 -3.41
N THR A 155 22.96 -23.20 -3.86
CA THR A 155 22.83 -23.51 -5.29
C THR A 155 21.42 -23.23 -5.81
N ASN A 156 21.32 -22.95 -7.12
CA ASN A 156 20.01 -22.84 -7.77
C ASN A 156 19.31 -24.22 -7.78
N PRO A 157 18.13 -24.36 -7.17
CA PRO A 157 17.43 -25.65 -7.11
C PRO A 157 17.09 -26.24 -8.48
N GLY A 158 17.04 -25.42 -9.53
CA GLY A 158 16.77 -25.85 -10.90
C GLY A 158 17.98 -26.46 -11.64
N LEU A 159 19.19 -26.35 -11.08
CA LEU A 159 20.43 -26.85 -11.69
C LEU A 159 20.91 -28.14 -11.02
N CYS A 160 21.07 -28.15 -9.72
CA CYS A 160 21.41 -29.33 -8.91
C CYS A 160 21.39 -28.96 -7.41
N GLY A 161 20.98 -29.87 -6.57
CA GLY A 161 21.00 -29.73 -5.12
C GLY A 161 19.62 -29.72 -4.46
N PRO A 162 19.59 -29.86 -3.13
CA PRO A 162 18.34 -29.78 -2.37
C PRO A 162 17.75 -28.38 -2.46
N VAL A 163 16.40 -28.29 -2.42
CA VAL A 163 15.70 -27.01 -2.28
C VAL A 163 16.20 -26.34 -1.01
N PRO A 164 16.65 -25.07 -1.05
CA PRO A 164 17.05 -24.36 0.15
C PRO A 164 15.95 -24.40 1.21
N ALA A 165 16.33 -24.47 2.48
CA ALA A 165 15.38 -24.43 3.59
C ALA A 165 14.58 -23.12 3.66
N THR A 166 15.12 -22.05 3.07
CA THR A 166 14.45 -20.77 2.89
C THR A 166 13.57 -20.83 1.65
N ASP A 167 12.26 -20.88 1.86
CA ASP A 167 11.29 -20.82 0.76
C ASP A 167 11.19 -19.38 0.23
N LEU A 168 12.00 -19.07 -0.78
CA LEU A 168 12.00 -17.76 -1.45
C LEU A 168 10.78 -17.51 -2.32
N LYS A 169 9.91 -18.50 -2.52
CA LYS A 169 8.75 -18.43 -3.43
C LYS A 169 7.80 -17.28 -3.13
N HIS A 170 7.75 -16.84 -1.86
CA HIS A 170 6.92 -15.71 -1.47
C HIS A 170 7.54 -14.35 -1.82
N TYR A 171 8.85 -14.26 -1.98
CA TYR A 171 9.55 -13.00 -2.24
C TYR A 171 10.07 -12.90 -3.66
N SER A 172 10.64 -13.98 -4.19
CA SER A 172 11.19 -13.98 -5.55
C SER A 172 11.09 -15.35 -6.23
N VAL A 173 10.97 -15.32 -7.55
CA VAL A 173 11.04 -16.47 -8.44
C VAL A 173 12.21 -16.29 -9.38
N LEU A 174 13.20 -17.20 -9.31
CA LEU A 174 14.37 -17.14 -10.17
C LEU A 174 14.14 -17.96 -11.44
N VAL A 175 14.20 -17.28 -12.57
CA VAL A 175 13.93 -17.87 -13.88
C VAL A 175 14.98 -17.43 -14.90
N ASP A 176 15.52 -18.41 -15.61
CA ASP A 176 16.45 -18.20 -16.71
C ASP A 176 15.85 -18.71 -18.01
N GLY A 177 15.94 -17.87 -19.04
CA GLY A 177 15.44 -18.15 -20.36
C GLY A 177 13.92 -17.93 -20.54
N VAL A 178 13.54 -17.71 -21.81
CA VAL A 178 12.19 -17.29 -22.20
C VAL A 178 11.09 -18.28 -21.72
N PRO A 179 11.22 -19.61 -21.86
CA PRO A 179 10.13 -20.51 -21.46
C PRO A 179 9.79 -20.43 -19.97
N ARG A 180 10.81 -20.35 -19.10
CA ARG A 180 10.62 -20.25 -17.63
C ARG A 180 10.05 -18.89 -17.24
N MET A 181 10.51 -17.82 -17.91
CA MET A 181 9.98 -16.48 -17.68
C MET A 181 8.48 -16.43 -18.02
N LEU A 182 8.07 -16.98 -19.16
CA LEU A 182 6.66 -17.03 -19.56
C LEU A 182 5.80 -17.89 -18.62
N ALA A 183 6.35 -18.95 -18.05
CA ALA A 183 5.66 -19.75 -17.06
C ALA A 183 5.44 -18.94 -15.77
N ALA A 184 6.48 -18.34 -15.22
CA ALA A 184 6.40 -17.53 -13.99
C ALA A 184 5.48 -16.31 -14.13
N ALA A 185 5.42 -15.69 -15.32
CA ALA A 185 4.56 -14.53 -15.55
C ALA A 185 3.05 -14.88 -15.63
N ARG A 186 2.70 -16.18 -15.67
CA ARG A 186 1.31 -16.64 -15.71
C ARG A 186 0.79 -17.15 -14.37
N GLU A 187 1.66 -17.34 -13.41
CA GLU A 187 1.30 -17.70 -12.03
C GLU A 187 0.87 -16.47 -11.23
#